data_adf2857675fc4ab052454241d0d1af1f
#
_entry.id   adf2857675fc4ab052454241d0d1af1f
#
_cell.length_a   1.000
_cell.length_b   1.000
_cell.length_c   1.000
_cell.angle_alpha   90.00
_cell.angle_beta   90.00
_cell.angle_gamma   90.00
#
_symmetry.space_group_name_H-M   'P 1'
#
loop_
_entity.id
_entity.type
_entity.pdbx_description
1 polymer ?
#
loop_
_entity_poly.entity_id
_entity_poly.type
_entity_poly.pdbx_seq_one_letter_code
_entity_poly.pdbx_strand_id
1 'polypeptide(L)'
;IALSMTAQDAGKSVAAPAFGSWSDNGDIHTATLSFDADATYTWSLAYTDKAGNKAKDLAKQEFCIDTTKPVVTINGVTPGSVNNNSGNMSFVIECTDTNLEYFSPVLTVEVYENSRFVRKTITGNVISITNGQRVEFRNLNEDGVYSLTCHAQDKAGNSYETVNIIDAGGKQVTETAGQGEKLMDFSINKGGSIFSLDDNTMKLVKDYYVQKVYHDVVVREINPDEVTSCTVKVNGKALKQGTDFSVNNVSESDGWHKYEY
;
A
#
# COMPACT_ATOMS: atom_id res chain seq x y z
N ILE A 1 2.27 -8.33 -51.70
CA ILE A 1 2.30 -7.70 -50.36
C ILE A 1 3.39 -8.42 -49.57
N ALA A 2 4.34 -7.68 -49.02
CA ALA A 2 5.32 -8.20 -48.10
C ALA A 2 5.13 -7.49 -46.74
N LEU A 3 4.79 -8.25 -45.70
CA LEU A 3 4.76 -7.83 -44.34
C LEU A 3 6.07 -8.26 -43.66
N SER A 4 6.78 -7.31 -43.10
CA SER A 4 7.92 -7.61 -42.22
C SER A 4 7.51 -7.24 -40.79
N MET A 5 7.56 -8.22 -39.89
CA MET A 5 7.20 -8.06 -38.49
C MET A 5 8.20 -8.76 -37.60
N THR A 6 8.54 -8.12 -36.50
CA THR A 6 9.27 -8.72 -35.37
C THR A 6 8.50 -8.45 -34.10
N ALA A 7 8.51 -9.43 -33.20
CA ALA A 7 7.92 -9.31 -31.87
C ALA A 7 8.95 -9.71 -30.81
N GLN A 8 9.07 -8.91 -29.74
CA GLN A 8 10.01 -9.15 -28.64
C GLN A 8 9.34 -8.86 -27.30
N ASP A 9 9.48 -9.80 -26.38
CA ASP A 9 9.15 -9.62 -24.97
C ASP A 9 10.42 -9.74 -24.13
N ALA A 10 10.72 -8.73 -23.33
CA ALA A 10 11.92 -8.65 -22.48
C ALA A 10 13.22 -9.04 -23.23
N GLY A 11 13.33 -8.65 -24.50
CA GLY A 11 14.48 -8.99 -25.37
C GLY A 11 14.48 -10.40 -25.96
N LYS A 12 13.46 -11.22 -25.72
CA LYS A 12 13.26 -12.53 -26.34
C LYS A 12 12.34 -12.41 -27.55
N SER A 13 12.64 -13.14 -28.60
CA SER A 13 11.77 -13.21 -29.78
C SER A 13 10.48 -13.96 -29.46
N VAL A 14 9.36 -13.35 -29.81
CA VAL A 14 8.01 -13.94 -29.76
C VAL A 14 7.56 -14.21 -31.19
N ALA A 15 6.70 -15.22 -31.38
CA ALA A 15 6.14 -15.50 -32.70
C ALA A 15 5.35 -14.30 -33.21
N ALA A 16 5.74 -13.79 -34.39
CA ALA A 16 4.99 -12.74 -35.04
C ALA A 16 3.68 -13.29 -35.61
N PRO A 17 2.54 -12.54 -35.52
CA PRO A 17 1.28 -12.98 -36.09
C PRO A 17 1.33 -13.08 -37.62
N ALA A 18 0.54 -13.98 -38.17
CA ALA A 18 0.37 -14.13 -39.60
C ALA A 18 -0.99 -13.56 -40.04
N PHE A 19 -1.10 -13.16 -41.31
CA PHE A 19 -2.40 -12.78 -41.86
C PHE A 19 -3.39 -13.93 -41.78
N GLY A 20 -4.59 -13.64 -41.33
CA GLY A 20 -5.74 -14.51 -41.46
C GLY A 20 -6.19 -14.65 -42.90
N SER A 21 -7.38 -15.21 -43.13
CA SER A 21 -7.95 -15.35 -44.44
C SER A 21 -8.22 -13.99 -45.07
N TRP A 22 -7.91 -13.88 -46.39
CA TRP A 22 -8.21 -12.71 -47.17
C TRP A 22 -9.67 -12.69 -47.57
N SER A 23 -10.29 -11.51 -47.56
CA SER A 23 -11.62 -11.23 -48.07
C SER A 23 -11.53 -10.14 -49.12
N ASP A 24 -12.20 -10.37 -50.25
CA ASP A 24 -12.20 -9.49 -51.41
C ASP A 24 -13.58 -8.83 -51.59
N ASN A 25 -13.59 -7.52 -51.76
CA ASN A 25 -14.76 -6.75 -52.10
C ASN A 25 -14.39 -5.74 -53.20
N GLY A 26 -14.54 -6.18 -54.46
CA GLY A 26 -14.05 -5.43 -55.62
C GLY A 26 -12.54 -5.28 -55.59
N ASP A 27 -12.08 -4.04 -55.62
CA ASP A 27 -10.64 -3.72 -55.56
C ASP A 27 -10.07 -3.63 -54.13
N ILE A 28 -10.90 -3.91 -53.12
CA ILE A 28 -10.51 -3.86 -51.72
C ILE A 28 -10.23 -5.29 -51.22
N HIS A 29 -9.00 -5.53 -50.79
CA HIS A 29 -8.55 -6.79 -50.20
C HIS A 29 -8.23 -6.58 -48.74
N THR A 30 -8.89 -7.32 -47.85
CA THR A 30 -8.71 -7.22 -46.40
C THR A 30 -8.27 -8.53 -45.78
N ALA A 31 -7.38 -8.47 -44.82
CA ALA A 31 -7.02 -9.58 -43.93
C ALA A 31 -6.81 -9.04 -42.51
N THR A 32 -7.17 -9.85 -41.53
CA THR A 32 -7.03 -9.50 -40.11
C THR A 32 -5.72 -10.08 -39.54
N LEU A 33 -5.04 -9.29 -38.76
CA LEU A 33 -3.95 -9.74 -37.87
C LEU A 33 -4.45 -9.75 -36.45
N SER A 34 -4.23 -10.86 -35.73
CA SER A 34 -4.49 -10.95 -34.29
C SER A 34 -3.17 -10.98 -33.54
N PHE A 35 -3.13 -10.25 -32.43
CA PHE A 35 -1.94 -10.11 -31.58
C PHE A 35 -2.31 -10.66 -30.21
N ASP A 36 -1.83 -11.85 -29.87
CA ASP A 36 -2.29 -12.62 -28.72
C ASP A 36 -1.21 -12.76 -27.61
N ALA A 37 -0.04 -12.19 -27.82
CA ALA A 37 1.06 -12.27 -26.88
C ALA A 37 1.53 -10.90 -26.42
N ASP A 38 1.94 -10.82 -25.16
CA ASP A 38 2.62 -9.65 -24.62
C ASP A 38 3.96 -9.49 -25.32
N ALA A 39 4.13 -8.39 -26.04
CA ALA A 39 5.35 -8.09 -26.76
C ALA A 39 5.38 -6.67 -27.31
N THR A 40 6.56 -6.17 -27.60
CA THR A 40 6.76 -5.00 -28.46
C THR A 40 6.81 -5.47 -29.90
N TYR A 41 5.85 -5.05 -30.71
CA TYR A 41 5.71 -5.36 -32.13
C TYR A 41 6.25 -4.23 -32.96
N THR A 42 7.18 -4.58 -33.87
CA THR A 42 7.68 -3.65 -34.89
C THR A 42 7.29 -4.20 -36.25
N TRP A 43 6.65 -3.41 -37.09
CA TRP A 43 6.20 -3.84 -38.39
C TRP A 43 6.37 -2.79 -39.47
N SER A 44 6.48 -3.26 -40.71
CA SER A 44 6.46 -2.45 -41.92
C SER A 44 5.74 -3.20 -43.03
N LEU A 45 5.14 -2.48 -43.95
CA LEU A 45 4.39 -3.03 -45.07
C LEU A 45 4.94 -2.47 -46.37
N ALA A 46 5.26 -3.38 -47.30
CA ALA A 46 5.62 -3.03 -48.67
C ALA A 46 4.64 -3.69 -49.65
N TYR A 47 4.26 -2.99 -50.66
CA TYR A 47 3.37 -3.46 -51.72
C TYR A 47 3.90 -3.05 -53.11
N THR A 48 3.85 -3.99 -54.02
CA THR A 48 4.16 -3.75 -55.44
C THR A 48 3.02 -4.33 -56.27
N ASP A 49 2.47 -3.55 -57.22
CA ASP A 49 1.45 -4.03 -58.11
C ASP A 49 1.97 -4.95 -59.19
N LYS A 50 1.05 -5.53 -60.01
CA LYS A 50 1.44 -6.43 -61.10
C LYS A 50 2.21 -5.74 -62.24
N ALA A 51 2.12 -4.41 -62.34
CA ALA A 51 2.89 -3.62 -63.29
C ALA A 51 4.26 -3.21 -62.80
N GLY A 52 4.64 -3.60 -61.56
CA GLY A 52 5.90 -3.28 -60.94
C GLY A 52 5.95 -1.95 -60.20
N ASN A 53 4.81 -1.23 -60.05
CA ASN A 53 4.76 0.01 -59.34
C ASN A 53 4.76 -0.29 -57.84
N LYS A 54 5.66 0.40 -57.11
CA LYS A 54 5.74 0.29 -55.65
C LYS A 54 4.77 1.29 -55.01
N ALA A 55 3.98 0.83 -54.04
CA ALA A 55 3.27 1.71 -53.17
C ALA A 55 4.29 2.52 -52.28
N LYS A 56 3.88 3.70 -51.85
CA LYS A 56 4.64 4.43 -50.84
C LYS A 56 4.74 3.54 -49.61
N ASP A 57 5.96 3.19 -49.23
CA ASP A 57 6.20 2.35 -48.08
C ASP A 57 5.57 2.98 -46.81
N LEU A 58 4.84 2.17 -46.07
CA LEU A 58 4.43 2.54 -44.71
C LEU A 58 5.67 2.50 -43.84
N ALA A 59 6.01 3.63 -43.24
CA ALA A 59 7.16 3.70 -42.35
C ALA A 59 7.00 2.68 -41.20
N LYS A 60 8.15 2.20 -40.71
CA LYS A 60 8.19 1.31 -39.54
C LYS A 60 7.29 1.82 -38.41
N GLN A 61 6.40 0.98 -37.96
CA GLN A 61 5.50 1.26 -36.84
C GLN A 61 5.90 0.36 -35.67
N GLU A 62 5.67 0.86 -34.46
CA GLU A 62 5.92 0.12 -33.24
C GLU A 62 4.77 0.32 -32.25
N PHE A 63 4.36 -0.75 -31.57
CA PHE A 63 3.42 -0.73 -30.47
C PHE A 63 3.70 -1.89 -29.52
N CYS A 64 3.25 -1.75 -28.29
CA CYS A 64 3.36 -2.77 -27.27
C CYS A 64 1.98 -3.31 -26.89
N ILE A 65 1.90 -4.62 -26.72
CA ILE A 65 0.80 -5.29 -26.03
C ILE A 65 1.37 -5.77 -24.70
N ASP A 66 0.69 -5.46 -23.64
CA ASP A 66 1.03 -5.83 -22.27
C ASP A 66 -0.26 -6.09 -21.49
N THR A 67 -0.46 -7.33 -21.09
CA THR A 67 -1.58 -7.78 -20.25
C THR A 67 -1.12 -8.23 -18.87
N THR A 68 0.19 -8.17 -18.64
CA THR A 68 0.83 -8.54 -17.38
C THR A 68 0.63 -7.43 -16.36
N LYS A 69 0.20 -7.78 -15.17
CA LYS A 69 -0.04 -6.81 -14.10
C LYS A 69 1.21 -6.59 -13.27
N PRO A 70 1.44 -5.35 -12.78
CA PRO A 70 2.50 -5.08 -11.82
C PRO A 70 2.41 -5.97 -10.57
N VAL A 71 3.54 -6.40 -10.08
CA VAL A 71 3.66 -7.21 -8.86
C VAL A 71 4.17 -6.35 -7.72
N VAL A 72 3.37 -6.21 -6.67
CA VAL A 72 3.73 -5.47 -5.45
C VAL A 72 4.17 -6.43 -4.36
N THR A 73 5.31 -6.16 -3.73
CA THR A 73 5.86 -6.95 -2.63
C THR A 73 6.28 -6.06 -1.48
N ILE A 74 5.84 -6.38 -0.27
CA ILE A 74 6.25 -5.75 0.99
C ILE A 74 7.15 -6.71 1.74
N ASN A 75 8.26 -6.23 2.29
CA ASN A 75 9.23 -7.07 2.99
C ASN A 75 9.77 -6.40 4.25
N GLY A 76 9.80 -7.15 5.35
CA GLY A 76 10.43 -6.75 6.61
C GLY A 76 9.47 -6.21 7.67
N VAL A 77 8.15 -6.32 7.47
CA VAL A 77 7.15 -5.92 8.46
C VAL A 77 6.03 -6.94 8.54
N THR A 78 5.55 -7.20 9.75
CA THR A 78 4.40 -8.09 10.01
C THR A 78 3.13 -7.25 10.10
N PRO A 79 2.13 -7.48 9.25
CA PRO A 79 0.83 -6.81 9.35
C PRO A 79 0.19 -7.01 10.71
N GLY A 80 -0.44 -5.97 11.26
CA GLY A 80 -1.08 -5.96 12.56
C GLY A 80 -0.12 -6.07 13.74
N SER A 81 1.20 -6.05 13.51
CA SER A 81 2.18 -6.18 14.60
C SER A 81 2.29 -4.94 15.45
N VAL A 82 2.61 -5.16 16.71
CA VAL A 82 2.96 -4.13 17.69
C VAL A 82 4.44 -4.22 18.00
N ASN A 83 5.15 -3.14 17.78
CA ASN A 83 6.60 -3.09 17.91
C ASN A 83 6.99 -2.14 19.03
N ASN A 84 7.64 -2.66 20.07
CA ASN A 84 8.19 -1.86 21.17
C ASN A 84 9.73 -1.73 21.08
N ASN A 85 10.29 -2.05 19.92
CA ASN A 85 11.74 -2.04 19.71
C ASN A 85 12.34 -0.68 20.07
N SER A 86 13.39 -0.69 20.90
CA SER A 86 14.22 0.48 21.16
C SER A 86 15.04 0.92 19.95
N GLY A 87 15.08 0.10 18.89
CA GLY A 87 15.70 0.40 17.60
C GLY A 87 14.71 1.01 16.62
N ASN A 88 15.25 1.59 15.57
CA ASN A 88 14.45 2.11 14.46
C ASN A 88 13.93 0.94 13.61
N MET A 89 12.64 0.93 13.35
CA MET A 89 12.03 -0.03 12.42
C MET A 89 12.27 0.40 10.97
N SER A 90 12.41 -0.56 10.09
CA SER A 90 12.55 -0.31 8.65
C SER A 90 11.91 -1.44 7.86
N PHE A 91 11.33 -1.12 6.72
CA PHE A 91 10.82 -2.10 5.77
C PHE A 91 10.89 -1.56 4.34
N VAL A 92 10.65 -2.41 3.37
CA VAL A 92 10.64 -2.03 1.96
C VAL A 92 9.33 -2.45 1.29
N ILE A 93 8.93 -1.67 0.28
CA ILE A 93 7.90 -2.04 -0.67
C ILE A 93 8.46 -1.92 -2.08
N GLU A 94 8.24 -2.92 -2.91
CA GLU A 94 8.71 -2.99 -4.28
C GLU A 94 7.54 -3.18 -5.24
N CYS A 95 7.68 -2.61 -6.42
CA CYS A 95 6.81 -2.91 -7.54
C CYS A 95 7.67 -3.30 -8.73
N THR A 96 7.39 -4.46 -9.32
CA THR A 96 8.10 -4.94 -10.49
C THR A 96 7.15 -5.13 -11.66
N ASP A 97 7.54 -4.55 -12.79
CA ASP A 97 6.88 -4.65 -14.07
C ASP A 97 7.80 -4.11 -15.16
N THR A 98 7.85 -4.75 -16.33
CA THR A 98 8.72 -4.34 -17.44
C THR A 98 8.35 -2.98 -18.02
N ASN A 99 7.06 -2.66 -17.99
CA ASN A 99 6.50 -1.43 -18.53
C ASN A 99 5.93 -0.51 -17.44
N LEU A 100 6.43 -0.60 -16.22
CA LEU A 100 5.95 0.20 -15.10
C LEU A 100 5.88 1.69 -15.48
N GLU A 101 4.73 2.32 -15.30
CA GLU A 101 4.51 3.74 -15.52
C GLU A 101 4.71 4.53 -14.23
N TYR A 102 4.03 4.10 -13.17
CA TYR A 102 4.21 4.72 -11.86
C TYR A 102 4.03 3.74 -10.72
N PHE A 103 4.68 4.05 -9.62
CA PHE A 103 4.60 3.37 -8.34
C PHE A 103 4.65 4.39 -7.21
N SER A 104 3.57 4.48 -6.43
CA SER A 104 3.40 5.51 -5.41
C SER A 104 2.85 4.92 -4.11
N PRO A 105 3.70 4.30 -3.29
CA PRO A 105 3.34 3.90 -1.94
C PRO A 105 3.30 5.10 -1.01
N VAL A 106 2.29 5.15 -0.14
CA VAL A 106 2.11 6.20 0.86
C VAL A 106 2.04 5.54 2.24
N LEU A 107 3.00 5.86 3.09
CA LEU A 107 3.00 5.49 4.50
C LEU A 107 2.55 6.68 5.34
N THR A 108 1.53 6.47 6.15
CA THR A 108 1.10 7.46 7.15
C THR A 108 1.27 6.91 8.55
N VAL A 109 1.46 7.79 9.52
CA VAL A 109 1.39 7.45 10.94
C VAL A 109 0.37 8.34 11.62
N GLU A 110 -0.50 7.75 12.44
CA GLU A 110 -1.40 8.48 13.30
C GLU A 110 -0.88 8.46 14.74
N VAL A 111 -0.57 9.64 15.24
CA VAL A 111 0.00 9.86 16.57
C VAL A 111 -0.97 10.69 17.42
N TYR A 112 -0.91 10.51 18.74
CA TYR A 112 -1.64 11.37 19.67
C TYR A 112 -0.68 12.37 20.30
N GLU A 113 -0.79 13.63 19.91
CA GLU A 113 0.05 14.72 20.41
C GLU A 113 -0.77 15.99 20.64
N ASN A 114 -0.38 16.78 21.64
CA ASN A 114 -1.10 18.03 21.99
C ASN A 114 -2.61 17.84 22.17
N SER A 115 -3.02 16.73 22.81
CA SER A 115 -4.42 16.36 23.07
C SER A 115 -5.27 16.12 21.82
N ARG A 116 -4.67 15.72 20.71
CA ARG A 116 -5.38 15.41 19.46
C ARG A 116 -4.66 14.34 18.66
N PHE A 117 -5.39 13.66 17.79
CA PHE A 117 -4.82 12.80 16.77
C PHE A 117 -4.27 13.63 15.61
N VAL A 118 -3.08 13.31 15.18
CA VAL A 118 -2.40 13.94 14.04
C VAL A 118 -1.90 12.86 13.10
N ARG A 119 -2.30 12.95 11.85
CA ARG A 119 -1.82 12.06 10.78
C ARG A 119 -0.65 12.73 10.06
N LYS A 120 0.47 12.03 10.00
CA LYS A 120 1.69 12.47 9.32
C LYS A 120 2.01 11.51 8.17
N THR A 121 2.50 12.05 7.07
CA THR A 121 3.00 11.24 5.94
C THR A 121 4.50 11.03 6.10
N ILE A 122 4.93 9.79 5.96
CA ILE A 122 6.33 9.40 6.02
C ILE A 122 6.87 9.30 4.60
N THR A 123 7.95 10.02 4.32
CA THR A 123 8.62 9.95 3.02
C THR A 123 9.58 8.77 3.00
N GLY A 124 9.40 7.87 2.03
CA GLY A 124 10.32 6.78 1.76
C GLY A 124 11.44 7.17 0.80
N ASN A 125 12.52 6.40 0.80
CA ASN A 125 13.62 6.55 -0.15
C ASN A 125 13.34 5.70 -1.41
N VAL A 126 13.21 6.36 -2.55
CA VAL A 126 12.89 5.71 -3.84
C VAL A 126 14.18 5.24 -4.52
N ILE A 127 14.22 3.98 -4.93
CA ILE A 127 15.35 3.34 -5.59
C ILE A 127 14.86 2.65 -6.86
N SER A 128 15.50 2.90 -7.99
CA SER A 128 15.24 2.16 -9.22
C SER A 128 15.88 0.76 -9.12
N ILE A 129 15.12 -0.27 -9.49
CA ILE A 129 15.57 -1.64 -9.56
C ILE A 129 15.33 -2.19 -10.97
N THR A 130 15.84 -3.39 -11.28
CA THR A 130 15.57 -4.03 -12.56
C THR A 130 14.07 -4.27 -12.73
N ASN A 131 13.51 -3.74 -13.82
CA ASN A 131 12.09 -3.81 -14.14
C ASN A 131 11.19 -3.32 -12.99
N GLY A 132 11.51 -2.17 -12.37
CA GLY A 132 10.63 -1.67 -11.32
C GLY A 132 11.24 -0.60 -10.43
N GLN A 133 10.58 -0.41 -9.30
CA GLN A 133 10.98 0.52 -8.26
C GLN A 133 10.83 -0.09 -6.87
N ARG A 134 11.67 0.35 -5.96
CA ARG A 134 11.63 0.04 -4.53
C ARG A 134 11.50 1.33 -3.75
N VAL A 135 10.70 1.32 -2.70
CA VAL A 135 10.66 2.39 -1.70
C VAL A 135 11.04 1.81 -0.35
N GLU A 136 12.02 2.43 0.30
CA GLU A 136 12.50 2.04 1.62
C GLU A 136 12.00 3.03 2.66
N PHE A 137 11.26 2.55 3.63
CA PHE A 137 10.90 3.29 4.83
C PHE A 137 11.87 2.92 5.95
N ARG A 138 12.63 3.88 6.42
CA ARG A 138 13.70 3.68 7.40
C ARG A 138 13.53 4.57 8.62
N ASN A 139 14.12 4.14 9.74
CA ASN A 139 14.16 4.91 10.97
C ASN A 139 12.77 5.25 11.52
N LEU A 140 11.80 4.36 11.32
CA LEU A 140 10.47 4.51 11.89
C LEU A 140 10.56 4.34 13.40
N ASN A 141 10.24 5.38 14.14
CA ASN A 141 10.47 5.41 15.60
C ASN A 141 9.43 6.23 16.36
N GLU A 142 8.44 6.76 15.71
CA GLU A 142 7.38 7.53 16.35
C GLU A 142 6.30 6.59 16.87
N ASP A 143 5.84 6.77 18.11
CA ASP A 143 4.75 5.98 18.67
C ASP A 143 3.45 6.35 17.95
N GLY A 144 2.79 5.36 17.37
CA GLY A 144 1.58 5.57 16.58
C GLY A 144 1.19 4.36 15.77
N VAL A 145 0.08 4.49 15.06
CA VAL A 145 -0.44 3.50 14.12
C VAL A 145 -0.03 3.86 12.70
N TYR A 146 0.72 2.99 12.07
CA TYR A 146 1.19 3.15 10.71
C TYR A 146 0.25 2.45 9.74
N SER A 147 -0.07 3.11 8.63
CA SER A 147 -0.93 2.58 7.58
C SER A 147 -0.28 2.80 6.21
N LEU A 148 -0.19 1.73 5.42
CA LEU A 148 0.40 1.74 4.08
C LEU A 148 -0.67 1.56 3.03
N THR A 149 -0.69 2.47 2.05
CA THR A 149 -1.47 2.37 0.81
C THR A 149 -0.55 2.44 -0.40
N CYS A 150 -1.02 2.01 -1.57
CA CYS A 150 -0.21 2.07 -2.79
C CYS A 150 -1.05 2.31 -4.04
N HIS A 151 -0.48 3.02 -4.99
CA HIS A 151 -0.92 3.06 -6.39
C HIS A 151 0.23 2.60 -7.27
N ALA A 152 -0.04 1.67 -8.19
CA ALA A 152 0.93 1.24 -9.20
C ALA A 152 0.21 0.83 -10.48
N GLN A 153 0.72 1.28 -11.61
CA GLN A 153 0.17 1.01 -12.92
C GLN A 153 1.30 0.91 -13.94
N ASP A 154 1.13 0.04 -14.94
CA ASP A 154 2.00 -0.01 -16.11
C ASP A 154 1.50 0.95 -17.21
N LYS A 155 2.26 1.04 -18.31
CA LYS A 155 1.95 1.90 -19.47
C LYS A 155 0.74 1.42 -20.28
N ALA A 156 0.33 0.16 -20.14
CA ALA A 156 -0.85 -0.40 -20.79
C ALA A 156 -2.14 -0.18 -19.96
N GLY A 157 -2.00 0.32 -18.72
CA GLY A 157 -3.10 0.58 -17.82
C GLY A 157 -3.41 -0.57 -16.86
N ASN A 158 -2.60 -1.64 -16.85
CA ASN A 158 -2.80 -2.73 -15.91
C ASN A 158 -2.37 -2.28 -14.51
N SER A 159 -3.17 -2.65 -13.52
CA SER A 159 -2.94 -2.37 -12.11
C SER A 159 -2.74 -3.67 -11.33
N TYR A 160 -1.99 -3.61 -10.23
CA TYR A 160 -1.88 -4.77 -9.35
C TYR A 160 -3.23 -5.14 -8.74
N GLU A 161 -3.42 -6.41 -8.42
CA GLU A 161 -4.62 -6.94 -7.75
C GLU A 161 -4.30 -7.71 -6.47
N THR A 162 -3.03 -8.03 -6.29
CA THR A 162 -2.53 -8.74 -5.12
C THR A 162 -1.23 -8.14 -4.63
N VAL A 163 -0.99 -8.29 -3.34
CA VAL A 163 0.24 -7.88 -2.67
C VAL A 163 0.87 -9.07 -1.99
N ASN A 164 2.14 -9.30 -2.25
CA ASN A 164 2.93 -10.28 -1.53
C ASN A 164 3.54 -9.62 -0.30
N ILE A 165 3.29 -10.18 0.87
CA ILE A 165 3.83 -9.68 2.14
C ILE A 165 4.79 -10.73 2.68
N ILE A 166 6.05 -10.36 2.84
CA ILE A 166 7.08 -11.16 3.51
C ILE A 166 7.31 -10.52 4.87
N ASP A 167 6.82 -11.16 5.91
CA ASP A 167 6.88 -10.61 7.25
C ASP A 167 8.32 -10.55 7.81
N ALA A 168 8.49 -9.95 8.97
CA ALA A 168 9.79 -9.83 9.63
C ALA A 168 10.45 -11.19 9.97
N GLY A 169 9.66 -12.26 10.02
CA GLY A 169 10.11 -13.65 10.22
C GLY A 169 10.40 -14.39 8.92
N GLY A 170 10.18 -13.78 7.75
CA GLY A 170 10.36 -14.38 6.43
C GLY A 170 9.18 -15.22 5.95
N LYS A 171 8.04 -15.20 6.64
CA LYS A 171 6.83 -15.89 6.17
C LYS A 171 6.17 -15.03 5.09
N GLN A 172 5.84 -15.67 3.97
CA GLN A 172 5.14 -15.02 2.86
C GLN A 172 3.63 -15.29 2.91
N VAL A 173 2.86 -14.23 2.67
CA VAL A 173 1.40 -14.25 2.48
C VAL A 173 1.08 -13.41 1.24
N THR A 174 0.07 -13.81 0.47
CA THR A 174 -0.45 -13.03 -0.65
C THR A 174 -1.88 -12.61 -0.32
N GLU A 175 -2.16 -11.33 -0.41
CA GLU A 175 -3.46 -10.75 -0.12
C GLU A 175 -4.01 -10.03 -1.35
N THR A 176 -5.32 -10.00 -1.51
CA THR A 176 -5.99 -9.20 -2.54
C THR A 176 -6.07 -7.77 -2.05
N ALA A 177 -5.64 -6.83 -2.89
CA ALA A 177 -5.73 -5.41 -2.59
C ALA A 177 -5.80 -4.59 -3.88
N GLY A 178 -6.68 -3.59 -3.89
CA GLY A 178 -6.86 -2.67 -5.01
C GLY A 178 -6.02 -1.39 -4.89
N GLN A 179 -6.13 -0.55 -5.91
CA GLN A 179 -5.46 0.75 -5.98
C GLN A 179 -5.91 1.67 -4.85
N GLY A 180 -4.94 2.16 -4.06
CA GLY A 180 -5.20 3.09 -2.96
C GLY A 180 -5.85 2.49 -1.72
N GLU A 181 -6.17 1.20 -1.74
CA GLU A 181 -6.64 0.49 -0.55
C GLU A 181 -5.52 0.34 0.48
N LYS A 182 -5.91 0.17 1.74
CA LYS A 182 -4.96 -0.11 2.81
C LYS A 182 -4.36 -1.50 2.60
N LEU A 183 -3.06 -1.56 2.34
CA LEU A 183 -2.33 -2.81 2.15
C LEU A 183 -2.03 -3.49 3.48
N MET A 184 -1.71 -2.72 4.50
CA MET A 184 -1.46 -3.19 5.85
C MET A 184 -1.44 -2.04 6.84
N ASP A 185 -1.54 -2.38 8.13
CA ASP A 185 -1.19 -1.52 9.25
C ASP A 185 -0.23 -2.26 10.20
N PHE A 186 0.44 -1.51 11.03
CA PHE A 186 1.25 -1.97 12.17
C PHE A 186 1.42 -0.81 13.14
N SER A 187 1.84 -1.10 14.36
CA SER A 187 2.04 -0.07 15.38
C SER A 187 3.46 -0.05 15.91
N ILE A 188 3.92 1.13 16.28
CA ILE A 188 5.09 1.31 17.14
C ILE A 188 4.58 1.88 18.46
N ASN A 189 4.85 1.18 19.54
CA ASN A 189 4.50 1.54 20.91
C ASN A 189 5.69 1.32 21.82
N LYS A 190 6.52 2.35 21.99
CA LYS A 190 7.70 2.36 22.86
C LYS A 190 7.45 3.08 24.17
N GLY A 191 6.48 4.01 24.13
CA GLY A 191 6.05 4.78 25.29
C GLY A 191 5.04 4.01 26.14
N GLY A 192 4.79 4.51 27.32
CA GLY A 192 3.68 4.04 28.14
C GLY A 192 2.35 4.66 27.71
N SER A 193 1.25 4.13 28.26
CA SER A 193 -0.10 4.68 28.06
C SER A 193 -0.16 6.18 28.36
N ILE A 194 -0.96 6.90 27.59
CA ILE A 194 -1.13 8.33 27.74
C ILE A 194 -2.28 8.59 28.71
N PHE A 195 -1.98 9.20 29.84
CA PHE A 195 -2.97 9.58 30.84
C PHE A 195 -3.42 11.01 30.63
N SER A 196 -4.72 11.25 30.70
CA SER A 196 -5.30 12.57 30.79
C SER A 196 -6.53 12.54 31.70
N LEU A 197 -6.89 13.69 32.23
CA LEU A 197 -8.22 13.91 32.80
C LEU A 197 -9.12 14.39 31.66
N ASP A 198 -10.39 14.00 31.66
CA ASP A 198 -11.34 14.49 30.68
C ASP A 198 -11.39 16.03 30.73
N ASP A 199 -11.52 16.69 29.57
CA ASP A 199 -11.58 18.16 29.47
C ASP A 199 -12.74 18.78 30.24
N ASN A 200 -13.77 17.99 30.55
CA ASN A 200 -14.89 18.38 31.42
C ASN A 200 -14.59 18.19 32.92
N THR A 201 -13.47 17.54 33.23
CA THR A 201 -13.05 17.36 34.61
C THR A 201 -12.42 18.67 35.13
N MET A 202 -12.91 19.17 36.22
CA MET A 202 -12.33 20.33 36.86
C MET A 202 -10.84 20.17 37.05
N LYS A 203 -10.06 21.18 36.68
CA LYS A 203 -8.65 21.25 37.06
C LYS A 203 -8.54 20.91 38.53
N LEU A 204 -7.72 19.92 38.86
CA LEU A 204 -7.41 19.58 40.25
C LEU A 204 -6.95 20.88 40.96
N VAL A 205 -7.85 21.49 41.68
CA VAL A 205 -7.55 22.66 42.48
C VAL A 205 -7.15 22.14 43.86
N LYS A 206 -6.02 22.56 44.32
CA LYS A 206 -5.59 22.29 45.70
C LYS A 206 -6.67 22.85 46.65
N ASP A 207 -7.07 22.04 47.65
CA ASP A 207 -8.06 22.42 48.66
C ASP A 207 -9.50 22.59 48.16
N TYR A 208 -9.95 21.64 47.35
CA TYR A 208 -11.33 21.63 46.86
C TYR A 208 -12.25 20.83 47.79
N TYR A 209 -13.29 21.47 48.32
CA TYR A 209 -14.27 20.87 49.24
C TYR A 209 -15.64 20.74 48.57
N VAL A 210 -16.09 19.50 48.32
CA VAL A 210 -17.38 19.18 47.72
C VAL A 210 -18.02 17.98 48.42
N GLN A 211 -19.35 17.88 48.35
CA GLN A 211 -20.07 16.73 48.90
C GLN A 211 -19.87 15.48 48.05
N LYS A 212 -19.69 15.61 46.73
CA LYS A 212 -19.54 14.51 45.81
C LYS A 212 -18.79 14.97 44.56
N VAL A 213 -17.81 14.19 44.14
CA VAL A 213 -17.03 14.45 42.91
C VAL A 213 -17.05 13.20 42.06
N TYR A 214 -17.25 13.37 40.77
CA TYR A 214 -17.06 12.35 39.74
C TYR A 214 -15.91 12.81 38.86
N HIS A 215 -14.94 11.94 38.67
CA HIS A 215 -13.81 12.17 37.78
C HIS A 215 -13.64 10.97 36.86
N ASP A 216 -13.47 11.25 35.58
CA ASP A 216 -13.08 10.26 34.59
C ASP A 216 -11.57 10.39 34.34
N VAL A 217 -10.84 9.31 34.60
CA VAL A 217 -9.45 9.21 34.20
C VAL A 217 -9.40 8.53 32.86
N VAL A 218 -8.82 9.22 31.90
CA VAL A 218 -8.72 8.75 30.52
C VAL A 218 -7.33 8.22 30.27
N VAL A 219 -7.27 6.98 29.79
CA VAL A 219 -6.02 6.34 29.35
C VAL A 219 -6.15 6.05 27.86
N ARG A 220 -5.24 6.56 27.06
CA ARG A 220 -5.13 6.24 25.63
C ARG A 220 -4.02 5.24 25.40
N GLU A 221 -4.34 4.20 24.64
CA GLU A 221 -3.45 3.09 24.36
C GLU A 221 -3.59 2.67 22.89
N ILE A 222 -2.49 2.33 22.21
CA ILE A 222 -2.50 1.89 20.82
C ILE A 222 -3.03 0.46 20.70
N ASN A 223 -2.83 -0.39 21.71
CA ASN A 223 -3.17 -1.81 21.65
C ASN A 223 -3.94 -2.23 22.91
N PRO A 224 -5.26 -2.21 22.84
CA PRO A 224 -6.13 -2.45 24.00
C PRO A 224 -6.02 -3.85 24.58
N ASP A 225 -5.69 -4.86 23.76
CA ASP A 225 -5.60 -6.25 24.20
C ASP A 225 -4.38 -6.55 25.04
N GLU A 226 -3.44 -5.60 25.13
CA GLU A 226 -2.21 -5.72 25.87
C GLU A 226 -2.21 -5.02 27.24
N VAL A 227 -3.30 -4.41 27.64
CA VAL A 227 -3.44 -3.89 29.01
C VAL A 227 -3.53 -5.08 29.98
N THR A 228 -2.38 -5.50 30.48
CA THR A 228 -2.28 -6.70 31.33
C THR A 228 -2.74 -6.46 32.77
N SER A 229 -2.73 -5.20 33.24
CA SER A 229 -3.24 -4.86 34.57
C SER A 229 -3.56 -3.37 34.71
N CYS A 230 -4.66 -3.07 35.39
CA CYS A 230 -4.95 -1.74 35.87
C CYS A 230 -5.27 -1.79 37.37
N THR A 231 -4.61 -0.96 38.17
CA THR A 231 -4.87 -0.84 39.60
C THR A 231 -5.22 0.59 39.93
N VAL A 232 -6.46 0.80 40.38
CA VAL A 232 -6.94 2.09 40.89
C VAL A 232 -6.83 2.08 42.41
N LYS A 233 -6.23 3.10 43.00
CA LYS A 233 -6.11 3.25 44.47
C LYS A 233 -6.56 4.65 44.88
N VAL A 234 -7.28 4.70 46.02
CA VAL A 234 -7.62 5.95 46.68
C VAL A 234 -7.09 5.87 48.12
N ASN A 235 -6.27 6.85 48.50
CA ASN A 235 -5.60 6.87 49.81
C ASN A 235 -4.84 5.55 50.12
N GLY A 236 -4.17 4.99 49.09
CA GLY A 236 -3.43 3.73 49.22
C GLY A 236 -4.26 2.45 49.19
N LYS A 237 -5.58 2.53 49.33
CA LYS A 237 -6.49 1.38 49.26
C LYS A 237 -6.85 1.08 47.81
N ALA A 238 -6.64 -0.17 47.36
CA ALA A 238 -7.03 -0.64 46.04
C ALA A 238 -8.57 -0.67 45.93
N LEU A 239 -9.07 -0.16 44.82
CA LEU A 239 -10.48 -0.19 44.44
C LEU A 239 -10.75 -1.39 43.54
N LYS A 240 -12.00 -1.87 43.58
CA LYS A 240 -12.46 -3.03 42.80
C LYS A 240 -13.31 -2.56 41.62
N GLN A 241 -12.89 -2.95 40.40
CA GLN A 241 -13.67 -2.73 39.18
C GLN A 241 -15.05 -3.42 39.29
N GLY A 242 -16.07 -2.77 38.78
CA GLY A 242 -17.46 -3.22 38.82
C GLY A 242 -18.19 -2.95 40.14
N THR A 243 -17.45 -2.56 41.22
CA THR A 243 -18.03 -2.19 42.51
C THR A 243 -17.71 -0.74 42.86
N ASP A 244 -16.45 -0.36 42.80
CA ASP A 244 -15.96 0.95 43.22
C ASP A 244 -15.74 1.89 42.02
N PHE A 245 -15.48 1.33 40.84
CA PHE A 245 -15.35 2.08 39.59
C PHE A 245 -15.77 1.22 38.39
N SER A 246 -16.07 1.86 37.28
CA SER A 246 -16.32 1.23 35.98
C SER A 246 -15.23 1.55 34.99
N VAL A 247 -15.11 0.75 33.93
CA VAL A 247 -14.23 1.01 32.79
C VAL A 247 -15.05 0.97 31.52
N ASN A 248 -14.92 1.99 30.72
CA ASN A 248 -15.49 2.05 29.38
C ASN A 248 -14.33 2.05 28.36
N ASN A 249 -14.35 1.08 27.43
CA ASN A 249 -13.34 0.99 26.35
C ASN A 249 -13.99 1.44 25.05
N VAL A 250 -13.42 2.44 24.42
CA VAL A 250 -13.92 3.06 23.20
C VAL A 250 -12.80 3.12 22.17
N SER A 251 -13.04 2.60 20.95
CA SER A 251 -12.17 2.87 19.81
C SER A 251 -12.27 4.37 19.45
N GLU A 252 -11.15 5.06 19.39
CA GLU A 252 -11.12 6.53 19.16
C GLU A 252 -10.70 6.88 17.74
N SER A 253 -9.60 6.30 17.26
CA SER A 253 -9.04 6.50 15.93
C SER A 253 -8.25 5.26 15.54
N ASP A 254 -7.86 5.14 14.26
CA ASP A 254 -7.19 3.97 13.68
C ASP A 254 -6.23 3.26 14.66
N GLY A 255 -6.68 2.17 15.30
CA GLY A 255 -5.90 1.38 16.25
C GLY A 255 -5.67 2.01 17.62
N TRP A 256 -6.16 3.22 17.88
CA TRP A 256 -6.15 3.85 19.21
C TRP A 256 -7.42 3.56 19.99
N HIS A 257 -7.26 3.29 21.26
CA HIS A 257 -8.35 3.05 22.20
C HIS A 257 -8.27 3.98 23.39
N LYS A 258 -9.45 4.38 23.84
CA LYS A 258 -9.63 5.19 25.03
C LYS A 258 -10.28 4.34 26.12
N TYR A 259 -9.66 4.29 27.29
CA TYR A 259 -10.21 3.70 28.49
C TYR A 259 -10.62 4.81 29.44
N GLU A 260 -11.90 4.85 29.80
CA GLU A 260 -12.46 5.80 30.77
C GLU A 260 -12.74 5.06 32.07
N TYR A 261 -12.04 5.45 33.12
CA TYR A 261 -12.18 4.87 34.45
C TYR A 261 -12.94 5.80 35.36
#